data_183ae2e30ac7a5087d301725eec9bd5f
#
_entry.id   183ae2e30ac7a5087d301725eec9bd5f
#
_cell.length_a   1.000
_cell.length_b   1.000
_cell.length_c   1.000
_cell.angle_alpha   90.00
_cell.angle_beta   90.00
_cell.angle_gamma   90.00
#
_symmetry.space_group_name_H-M   'P 1'
#
loop_
_entity.id
_entity.type
_entity.pdbx_description
1 polymer ?
#
loop_
_entity_poly.entity_id
_entity_poly.type
_entity_poly.pdbx_seq_one_letter_code
_entity_poly.pdbx_strand_id
1 'polypeptide(L)'
;DVPVGYIEAKDLGVDLNGKHLKEQFDRYKAGLSNLIFTDYLDFHFYKDGALVTSVAIAAIVHGKLVTQPENFDRFTSLIQNFTTTITQTIKSPTKLAEMMAGKAKLMADVIEKSLKADDENETRSALKSQMLSFQQMLIHDITNTAFADIYSQTIAYGMFAARYHDPTLATFSRQEAATLIPKSNPFLRKLFQDIAGFDLDDRLVWIVDELVNIFLATDVADIMRNFGKSTKQEDPVVHFYETFLAAYNPALRKARGVWYTPQPVVNFIVRAVDDLLKTEFNLPQGLADTSKTKVKLKVPTHDKRFAAGLREYEQDVHKVQILDPATGTGTFLAEVVRLIHKKFEGQQGIWSNYVSQHLLPRLNGFELLMASYAMAHLKMDMLLTETGYKATTDQRIRIFLTNSLEEAHPDTSTLFSSWLSDEANQANNVKRDTPVMVVMGNPPYSVSSSNKSLWIEKLTADYKKDMKERNIQPLSDDYIKFIRFAQYFIDKNGEGILAYISNNSFIDGIIHRQMRKHLLESFDKVYILDLNGNARGHRFDSDILHLIIRILE
;
A
#
# COMPACT_ATOMS: atom_id res chain seq x y z
N ASP A 1 -10.56 0.07 -30.17
CA ASP A 1 -10.95 1.47 -30.44
C ASP A 1 -10.66 2.30 -29.21
N VAL A 2 -9.91 3.37 -29.35
CA VAL A 2 -9.58 4.27 -28.23
C VAL A 2 -10.76 5.21 -28.04
N PRO A 3 -11.43 5.27 -26.87
CA PRO A 3 -12.51 6.21 -26.64
C PRO A 3 -11.96 7.65 -26.73
N VAL A 4 -12.59 8.47 -27.55
CA VAL A 4 -12.22 9.88 -27.71
C VAL A 4 -12.84 10.78 -26.65
N GLY A 5 -13.90 10.29 -25.97
CA GLY A 5 -14.57 11.00 -24.87
C GLY A 5 -15.78 10.23 -24.36
N TYR A 6 -16.47 10.79 -23.39
CA TYR A 6 -17.61 10.18 -22.70
C TYR A 6 -18.81 11.10 -22.72
N ILE A 7 -20.01 10.51 -22.74
CA ILE A 7 -21.27 11.23 -22.64
C ILE A 7 -22.05 10.66 -21.46
N GLU A 8 -22.35 11.47 -20.47
CA GLU A 8 -23.24 11.13 -19.35
C GLU A 8 -24.60 11.77 -19.61
N ALA A 9 -25.60 10.94 -19.85
CA ALA A 9 -26.96 11.36 -20.11
C ALA A 9 -27.85 11.25 -18.87
N LYS A 10 -28.70 12.22 -18.64
CA LYS A 10 -29.73 12.24 -17.62
C LYS A 10 -31.13 12.21 -18.29
N ASP A 11 -32.16 11.98 -17.49
CA ASP A 11 -33.54 12.03 -17.99
C ASP A 11 -33.89 13.41 -18.53
N LEU A 12 -34.78 13.45 -19.50
CA LEU A 12 -35.23 14.66 -20.16
C LEU A 12 -35.72 15.72 -19.17
N GLY A 13 -35.19 16.94 -19.29
CA GLY A 13 -35.57 18.09 -18.47
C GLY A 13 -34.96 18.12 -17.07
N VAL A 14 -33.98 17.27 -16.78
CA VAL A 14 -33.22 17.32 -15.54
C VAL A 14 -32.27 18.52 -15.57
N ASP A 15 -32.34 19.36 -14.55
CA ASP A 15 -31.39 20.48 -14.39
C ASP A 15 -29.96 19.94 -14.17
N LEU A 16 -29.13 20.03 -15.20
CA LEU A 16 -27.73 19.61 -15.19
C LEU A 16 -26.87 20.41 -14.20
N ASN A 17 -27.33 21.56 -13.72
CA ASN A 17 -26.69 22.37 -12.68
C ASN A 17 -27.25 22.08 -11.27
N GLY A 18 -28.16 21.13 -11.16
CA GLY A 18 -28.82 20.76 -9.91
C GLY A 18 -27.84 20.34 -8.82
N LYS A 19 -28.04 20.82 -7.60
CA LYS A 19 -27.15 20.52 -6.45
C LYS A 19 -27.02 19.03 -6.18
N HIS A 20 -28.07 18.23 -6.45
CA HIS A 20 -28.08 16.78 -6.24
C HIS A 20 -27.16 16.00 -7.21
N LEU A 21 -26.82 16.60 -8.37
CA LEU A 21 -25.90 16.03 -9.34
C LEU A 21 -24.45 16.48 -9.14
N LYS A 22 -24.23 17.53 -8.35
CA LYS A 22 -22.93 18.19 -8.23
C LYS A 22 -21.80 17.23 -7.85
N GLU A 23 -22.01 16.43 -6.82
CA GLU A 23 -20.98 15.49 -6.34
C GLU A 23 -20.64 14.42 -7.39
N GLN A 24 -21.63 13.87 -8.06
CA GLN A 24 -21.44 12.90 -9.14
C GLN A 24 -20.70 13.55 -10.32
N PHE A 25 -21.12 14.74 -10.75
CA PHE A 25 -20.52 15.45 -11.86
C PHE A 25 -19.08 15.89 -11.56
N ASP A 26 -18.79 16.29 -10.32
CA ASP A 26 -17.43 16.66 -9.92
C ASP A 26 -16.50 15.44 -9.96
N ARG A 27 -16.96 14.24 -9.59
CA ARG A 27 -16.20 13.00 -9.76
C ARG A 27 -15.92 12.67 -11.23
N TYR A 28 -16.92 12.77 -12.11
CA TYR A 28 -16.71 12.54 -13.54
C TYR A 28 -15.76 13.56 -14.16
N LYS A 29 -15.91 14.85 -13.83
CA LYS A 29 -15.00 15.90 -14.28
C LYS A 29 -13.55 15.69 -13.82
N ALA A 30 -13.36 15.16 -12.63
CA ALA A 30 -12.03 14.83 -12.13
C ALA A 30 -11.40 13.60 -12.79
N GLY A 31 -12.25 12.64 -13.26
CA GLY A 31 -11.79 11.36 -13.83
C GLY A 31 -11.74 11.30 -15.36
N LEU A 32 -12.45 12.19 -16.07
CA LEU A 32 -12.64 12.11 -17.52
C LEU A 32 -12.16 13.40 -18.20
N SER A 33 -11.22 13.26 -19.15
CA SER A 33 -10.58 14.41 -19.81
C SER A 33 -11.43 15.08 -20.87
N ASN A 34 -12.34 14.36 -21.50
CA ASN A 34 -13.21 14.84 -22.57
C ASN A 34 -14.63 14.31 -22.32
N LEU A 35 -15.57 15.17 -21.89
CA LEU A 35 -16.83 14.76 -21.30
C LEU A 35 -17.98 15.68 -21.75
N ILE A 36 -19.12 15.08 -22.06
CA ILE A 36 -20.38 15.78 -22.26
C ILE A 36 -21.38 15.34 -21.19
N PHE A 37 -21.99 16.30 -20.49
CA PHE A 37 -23.21 16.06 -19.73
C PHE A 37 -24.41 16.51 -20.55
N THR A 38 -25.47 15.72 -20.58
CA THR A 38 -26.69 16.07 -21.35
C THR A 38 -27.93 15.48 -20.69
N ASP A 39 -29.07 16.19 -20.89
CA ASP A 39 -30.41 15.67 -20.69
C ASP A 39 -31.12 15.43 -22.06
N TYR A 40 -30.32 15.30 -23.15
CA TYR A 40 -30.71 15.22 -24.55
C TYR A 40 -31.25 16.52 -25.14
N LEU A 41 -31.48 17.57 -24.36
CA LEU A 41 -31.94 18.89 -24.81
C LEU A 41 -30.82 19.92 -24.69
N ASP A 42 -30.07 19.86 -23.59
CA ASP A 42 -28.92 20.70 -23.33
C ASP A 42 -27.65 19.83 -23.23
N PHE A 43 -26.54 20.34 -23.74
CA PHE A 43 -25.24 19.66 -23.82
C PHE A 43 -24.17 20.55 -23.25
N HIS A 44 -23.52 20.09 -22.16
CA HIS A 44 -22.43 20.76 -21.52
C HIS A 44 -21.12 20.05 -21.83
N PHE A 45 -20.21 20.70 -22.56
CA PHE A 45 -18.94 20.16 -22.99
C PHE A 45 -17.83 20.52 -21.99
N TYR A 46 -17.14 19.53 -21.47
CA TYR A 46 -16.04 19.69 -20.53
C TYR A 46 -14.74 19.12 -21.10
N LYS A 47 -13.63 19.81 -20.85
CA LYS A 47 -12.28 19.34 -21.14
C LYS A 47 -11.40 19.52 -19.88
N ASP A 48 -10.73 18.44 -19.46
CA ASP A 48 -9.89 18.41 -18.27
C ASP A 48 -10.57 19.00 -17.02
N GLY A 49 -11.85 18.69 -16.85
CA GLY A 49 -12.68 19.14 -15.73
C GLY A 49 -13.27 20.55 -15.85
N ALA A 50 -12.81 21.36 -16.81
CA ALA A 50 -13.33 22.72 -17.05
C ALA A 50 -14.47 22.75 -18.09
N LEU A 51 -15.52 23.52 -17.84
CA LEU A 51 -16.59 23.76 -18.82
C LEU A 51 -16.03 24.56 -20.00
N VAL A 52 -16.07 23.98 -21.19
CA VAL A 52 -15.66 24.65 -22.43
C VAL A 52 -16.80 25.50 -22.97
N THR A 53 -17.99 24.89 -23.07
CA THR A 53 -19.19 25.56 -23.58
C THR A 53 -20.44 24.71 -23.30
N SER A 54 -21.63 25.31 -23.47
CA SER A 54 -22.89 24.58 -23.52
C SER A 54 -23.70 25.00 -24.72
N VAL A 55 -24.61 24.11 -25.16
CA VAL A 55 -25.55 24.37 -26.26
C VAL A 55 -26.83 23.60 -26.03
N ALA A 56 -27.97 24.27 -26.07
CA ALA A 56 -29.29 23.66 -26.08
C ALA A 56 -29.79 23.49 -27.51
N ILE A 57 -30.25 22.30 -27.86
CA ILE A 57 -30.86 22.01 -29.18
C ILE A 57 -32.39 21.97 -29.13
N ALA A 58 -32.96 21.89 -27.94
CA ALA A 58 -34.38 21.96 -27.67
C ALA A 58 -34.65 22.40 -26.22
N ALA A 59 -35.87 22.76 -25.91
CA ALA A 59 -36.36 23.09 -24.58
C ALA A 59 -37.78 22.58 -24.34
N ILE A 60 -38.18 22.34 -23.11
CA ILE A 60 -39.56 22.03 -22.73
C ILE A 60 -40.26 23.35 -22.37
N VAL A 61 -41.18 23.79 -23.20
CA VAL A 61 -41.97 25.01 -22.98
C VAL A 61 -43.46 24.61 -22.83
N HIS A 62 -44.05 24.93 -21.70
CA HIS A 62 -45.43 24.53 -21.35
C HIS A 62 -45.74 23.04 -21.60
N GLY A 63 -44.79 22.16 -21.24
CA GLY A 63 -44.94 20.70 -21.38
C GLY A 63 -44.79 20.17 -22.81
N LYS A 64 -44.38 21.01 -23.76
CA LYS A 64 -44.11 20.63 -25.16
C LYS A 64 -42.62 20.83 -25.48
N LEU A 65 -42.09 19.89 -26.27
CA LEU A 65 -40.73 19.99 -26.79
C LEU A 65 -40.72 21.04 -27.93
N VAL A 66 -39.85 22.03 -27.76
CA VAL A 66 -39.61 23.10 -28.77
C VAL A 66 -38.16 23.00 -29.19
N THR A 67 -37.89 22.69 -30.45
CA THR A 67 -36.55 22.61 -31.03
C THR A 67 -35.96 24.00 -31.25
N GLN A 68 -34.61 24.09 -31.19
CA GLN A 68 -33.84 25.31 -31.46
C GLN A 68 -32.91 25.08 -32.67
N PRO A 69 -33.47 25.14 -33.90
CA PRO A 69 -32.73 24.83 -35.13
C PRO A 69 -31.51 25.74 -35.35
N GLU A 70 -31.55 26.95 -34.86
CA GLU A 70 -30.43 27.92 -34.89
C GLU A 70 -29.16 27.43 -34.20
N ASN A 71 -29.26 26.46 -33.31
CA ASN A 71 -28.13 25.86 -32.59
C ASN A 71 -27.58 24.56 -33.21
N PHE A 72 -28.21 23.99 -34.23
CA PHE A 72 -27.85 22.68 -34.80
C PHE A 72 -26.48 22.67 -35.44
N ASP A 73 -26.10 23.71 -36.19
CA ASP A 73 -24.78 23.81 -36.81
C ASP A 73 -23.69 23.96 -35.77
N ARG A 74 -23.97 24.75 -34.72
CA ARG A 74 -23.06 24.90 -33.57
C ARG A 74 -22.89 23.57 -32.83
N PHE A 75 -23.97 22.86 -32.57
CA PHE A 75 -23.93 21.54 -31.93
C PHE A 75 -23.10 20.54 -32.75
N THR A 76 -23.34 20.48 -34.07
CA THR A 76 -22.57 19.62 -34.99
C THR A 76 -21.08 19.92 -34.94
N SER A 77 -20.71 21.20 -34.98
CA SER A 77 -19.30 21.62 -34.87
C SER A 77 -18.68 21.25 -33.51
N LEU A 78 -19.43 21.34 -32.40
CA LEU A 78 -18.97 20.96 -31.08
C LEU A 78 -18.78 19.45 -30.96
N ILE A 79 -19.66 18.63 -31.51
CA ILE A 79 -19.50 17.17 -31.58
C ILE A 79 -18.26 16.80 -32.43
N GLN A 80 -18.05 17.44 -33.58
CA GLN A 80 -16.86 17.21 -34.39
C GLN A 80 -15.60 17.54 -33.62
N ASN A 81 -15.55 18.68 -32.93
CA ASN A 81 -14.41 19.06 -32.07
C ASN A 81 -14.20 18.07 -30.92
N PHE A 82 -15.28 17.58 -30.30
CA PHE A 82 -15.23 16.57 -29.25
C PHE A 82 -14.61 15.27 -29.76
N THR A 83 -14.94 14.82 -30.97
CA THR A 83 -14.41 13.59 -31.56
C THR A 83 -12.97 13.70 -32.07
N THR A 84 -12.48 14.93 -32.32
CA THR A 84 -11.11 15.19 -32.82
C THR A 84 -10.12 15.60 -31.72
N THR A 85 -10.55 15.56 -30.45
CA THR A 85 -9.68 15.95 -29.33
C THR A 85 -8.46 15.03 -29.25
N ILE A 86 -7.27 15.63 -29.44
CA ILE A 86 -6.00 14.93 -29.32
C ILE A 86 -5.61 14.89 -27.83
N THR A 87 -5.26 13.71 -27.33
CA THR A 87 -4.77 13.51 -25.97
C THR A 87 -3.39 14.15 -25.82
N GLN A 88 -3.21 15.02 -24.83
CA GLN A 88 -1.90 15.62 -24.55
C GLN A 88 -0.97 14.58 -23.92
N THR A 89 0.31 14.58 -24.31
CA THR A 89 1.32 13.76 -23.65
C THR A 89 1.57 14.27 -22.24
N ILE A 90 1.40 13.39 -21.25
CA ILE A 90 1.55 13.71 -19.83
C ILE A 90 3.04 13.70 -19.48
N LYS A 91 3.59 14.86 -19.09
CA LYS A 91 5.00 15.02 -18.71
C LYS A 91 5.20 15.39 -17.23
N SER A 92 4.12 15.74 -16.53
CA SER A 92 4.18 16.15 -15.14
C SER A 92 3.83 14.99 -14.20
N PRO A 93 4.69 14.64 -13.22
CA PRO A 93 4.37 13.63 -12.21
C PRO A 93 3.12 13.98 -11.41
N THR A 94 2.95 15.25 -11.05
CA THR A 94 1.76 15.74 -10.32
C THR A 94 0.50 15.52 -11.14
N LYS A 95 0.52 15.90 -12.42
CA LYS A 95 -0.64 15.70 -13.32
C LYS A 95 -0.96 14.22 -13.49
N LEU A 96 0.04 13.35 -13.65
CA LEU A 96 -0.16 11.91 -13.71
C LEU A 96 -0.82 11.39 -12.42
N ALA A 97 -0.31 11.79 -11.25
CA ALA A 97 -0.86 11.37 -9.96
C ALA A 97 -2.31 11.84 -9.77
N GLU A 98 -2.65 13.08 -10.15
CA GLU A 98 -4.00 13.62 -10.11
C GLU A 98 -4.95 12.85 -11.04
N MET A 99 -4.54 12.56 -12.27
CA MET A 99 -5.35 11.82 -13.24
C MET A 99 -5.59 10.39 -12.77
N MET A 100 -4.56 9.71 -12.28
CA MET A 100 -4.67 8.37 -11.67
C MET A 100 -5.62 8.39 -10.46
N ALA A 101 -5.49 9.38 -9.58
CA ALA A 101 -6.36 9.53 -8.41
C ALA A 101 -7.83 9.75 -8.81
N GLY A 102 -8.08 10.54 -9.85
CA GLY A 102 -9.41 10.74 -10.40
C GLY A 102 -10.05 9.44 -10.91
N LYS A 103 -9.29 8.64 -11.66
CA LYS A 103 -9.76 7.33 -12.15
C LYS A 103 -9.97 6.33 -11.00
N ALA A 104 -9.05 6.29 -10.05
CA ALA A 104 -9.20 5.42 -8.88
C ALA A 104 -10.44 5.78 -8.03
N LYS A 105 -10.73 7.08 -7.82
CA LYS A 105 -11.98 7.52 -7.16
C LYS A 105 -13.22 7.06 -7.89
N LEU A 106 -13.24 7.26 -9.20
CA LEU A 106 -14.37 6.87 -10.05
C LEU A 106 -14.58 5.35 -9.97
N MET A 107 -13.49 4.59 -10.02
CA MET A 107 -13.52 3.14 -9.88
C MET A 107 -14.04 2.71 -8.50
N ALA A 108 -13.60 3.34 -7.42
CA ALA A 108 -14.07 3.06 -6.06
C ALA A 108 -15.59 3.30 -5.94
N ASP A 109 -16.10 4.40 -6.49
CA ASP A 109 -17.54 4.70 -6.50
C ASP A 109 -18.36 3.63 -7.27
N VAL A 110 -17.86 3.19 -8.41
CA VAL A 110 -18.51 2.13 -9.19
C VAL A 110 -18.47 0.79 -8.45
N ILE A 111 -17.34 0.43 -7.85
CA ILE A 111 -17.20 -0.81 -7.05
C ILE A 111 -18.17 -0.80 -5.87
N GLU A 112 -18.20 0.28 -5.09
CA GLU A 112 -19.09 0.39 -3.93
C GLU A 112 -20.56 0.24 -4.30
N LYS A 113 -21.01 0.95 -5.36
CA LYS A 113 -22.36 0.84 -5.88
C LYS A 113 -22.67 -0.55 -6.42
N SER A 114 -21.71 -1.18 -7.09
CA SER A 114 -21.86 -2.52 -7.62
C SER A 114 -22.02 -3.56 -6.52
N LEU A 115 -21.19 -3.48 -5.47
CA LEU A 115 -21.29 -4.37 -4.32
C LEU A 115 -22.60 -4.18 -3.55
N LYS A 116 -23.08 -2.94 -3.43
CA LYS A 116 -24.36 -2.65 -2.82
C LYS A 116 -25.52 -3.26 -3.62
N ALA A 117 -25.50 -3.11 -4.94
CA ALA A 117 -26.50 -3.74 -5.82
C ALA A 117 -26.42 -5.26 -5.77
N ASP A 118 -25.22 -5.84 -5.70
CA ASP A 118 -25.02 -7.29 -5.54
C ASP A 118 -25.60 -7.79 -4.20
N ASP A 119 -25.46 -7.00 -3.11
CA ASP A 119 -26.06 -7.32 -1.80
C ASP A 119 -27.60 -7.26 -1.85
N GLU A 120 -28.16 -6.21 -2.44
CA GLU A 120 -29.62 -6.00 -2.57
C GLU A 120 -30.29 -7.07 -3.43
N ASN A 121 -29.60 -7.58 -4.47
CA ASN A 121 -30.12 -8.58 -5.39
C ASN A 121 -29.65 -10.02 -5.08
N GLU A 122 -28.95 -10.23 -3.99
CA GLU A 122 -28.33 -11.52 -3.59
C GLU A 122 -27.47 -12.15 -4.71
N THR A 123 -26.80 -11.30 -5.52
CA THR A 123 -26.01 -11.72 -6.67
C THR A 123 -24.57 -12.01 -6.23
N ARG A 124 -23.99 -13.11 -6.72
CA ARG A 124 -22.57 -13.45 -6.57
C ARG A 124 -21.78 -13.06 -7.82
N SER A 125 -21.40 -11.79 -7.91
CA SER A 125 -20.49 -11.33 -8.95
C SER A 125 -19.03 -11.75 -8.65
N ALA A 126 -18.15 -11.65 -9.65
CA ALA A 126 -16.71 -11.82 -9.46
C ALA A 126 -16.17 -10.86 -8.39
N LEU A 127 -16.60 -9.59 -8.44
CA LEU A 127 -16.23 -8.55 -7.48
C LEU A 127 -16.66 -8.88 -6.05
N LYS A 128 -17.90 -9.38 -5.87
CA LYS A 128 -18.39 -9.82 -4.55
C LYS A 128 -17.61 -11.01 -4.02
N SER A 129 -17.26 -11.95 -4.89
CA SER A 129 -16.46 -13.13 -4.52
C SER A 129 -15.06 -12.74 -4.07
N GLN A 130 -14.43 -11.77 -4.74
CA GLN A 130 -13.12 -11.23 -4.36
C GLN A 130 -13.19 -10.50 -3.01
N MET A 131 -14.22 -9.66 -2.78
CA MET A 131 -14.43 -9.00 -1.49
C MET A 131 -14.56 -10.01 -0.35
N LEU A 132 -15.35 -11.07 -0.52
CA LEU A 132 -15.50 -12.12 0.49
C LEU A 132 -14.18 -12.83 0.77
N SER A 133 -13.34 -13.05 -0.24
CA SER A 133 -12.01 -13.64 -0.06
C SER A 133 -11.08 -12.72 0.76
N PHE A 134 -11.11 -11.41 0.49
CA PHE A 134 -10.40 -10.42 1.31
C PHE A 134 -10.87 -10.41 2.76
N GLN A 135 -12.19 -10.47 2.97
CA GLN A 135 -12.78 -10.53 4.29
C GLN A 135 -12.37 -11.79 5.07
N GLN A 136 -12.29 -12.93 4.41
CA GLN A 136 -11.91 -14.19 5.06
C GLN A 136 -10.42 -14.29 5.38
N MET A 137 -9.54 -13.65 4.59
CA MET A 137 -8.10 -13.92 4.66
C MET A 137 -7.24 -12.76 5.13
N LEU A 138 -7.68 -11.52 4.97
CA LEU A 138 -6.87 -10.34 5.24
C LEU A 138 -7.48 -9.36 6.24
N ILE A 139 -8.75 -9.00 6.06
CA ILE A 139 -9.41 -7.96 6.87
C ILE A 139 -10.84 -8.44 7.16
N HIS A 140 -11.05 -9.07 8.31
CA HIS A 140 -12.31 -9.74 8.64
C HIS A 140 -13.54 -8.81 8.72
N ASP A 141 -13.34 -7.52 9.02
CA ASP A 141 -14.39 -6.51 9.16
C ASP A 141 -14.42 -5.49 8.00
N ILE A 142 -13.86 -5.85 6.84
CA ILE A 142 -13.82 -4.96 5.67
C ILE A 142 -15.22 -4.62 5.17
N THR A 143 -15.49 -3.33 5.02
CA THR A 143 -16.75 -2.82 4.44
C THR A 143 -16.66 -2.73 2.91
N ASN A 144 -17.81 -2.61 2.23
CA ASN A 144 -17.88 -2.38 0.77
C ASN A 144 -17.06 -1.15 0.36
N THR A 145 -17.17 -0.05 1.11
CA THR A 145 -16.41 1.19 0.87
C THR A 145 -14.91 0.97 1.05
N ALA A 146 -14.49 0.31 2.13
CA ALA A 146 -13.07 0.05 2.38
C ALA A 146 -12.46 -0.89 1.33
N PHE A 147 -13.19 -1.91 0.90
CA PHE A 147 -12.77 -2.79 -0.18
C PHE A 147 -12.66 -2.04 -1.50
N ALA A 148 -13.66 -1.21 -1.85
CA ALA A 148 -13.65 -0.38 -3.05
C ALA A 148 -12.42 0.53 -3.10
N ASP A 149 -12.09 1.19 -1.98
CA ASP A 149 -10.90 2.01 -1.83
C ASP A 149 -9.60 1.21 -2.07
N ILE A 150 -9.45 0.08 -1.41
CA ILE A 150 -8.26 -0.78 -1.53
C ILE A 150 -8.12 -1.29 -2.96
N TYR A 151 -9.18 -1.84 -3.53
CA TYR A 151 -9.18 -2.50 -4.82
C TYR A 151 -8.90 -1.52 -5.98
N SER A 152 -9.53 -0.34 -5.97
CA SER A 152 -9.32 0.70 -6.97
C SER A 152 -7.90 1.25 -6.96
N GLN A 153 -7.34 1.49 -5.78
CA GLN A 153 -5.95 1.92 -5.64
C GLN A 153 -4.98 0.83 -6.11
N THR A 154 -5.28 -0.44 -5.82
CA THR A 154 -4.45 -1.57 -6.28
C THR A 154 -4.38 -1.63 -7.79
N ILE A 155 -5.52 -1.51 -8.49
CA ILE A 155 -5.55 -1.48 -9.95
C ILE A 155 -4.72 -0.30 -10.48
N ALA A 156 -4.93 0.90 -9.94
CA ALA A 156 -4.23 2.09 -10.41
C ALA A 156 -2.69 1.97 -10.23
N TYR A 157 -2.24 1.51 -9.06
CA TYR A 157 -0.81 1.35 -8.79
C TYR A 157 -0.18 0.14 -9.48
N GLY A 158 -0.91 -0.94 -9.65
CA GLY A 158 -0.40 -2.07 -10.40
C GLY A 158 -0.23 -1.75 -11.88
N MET A 159 -1.17 -0.99 -12.48
CA MET A 159 -1.02 -0.47 -13.84
C MET A 159 0.17 0.50 -13.96
N PHE A 160 0.37 1.36 -12.95
CA PHE A 160 1.53 2.23 -12.86
C PHE A 160 2.84 1.42 -12.80
N ALA A 161 2.92 0.41 -11.94
CA ALA A 161 4.08 -0.46 -11.83
C ALA A 161 4.36 -1.23 -13.13
N ALA A 162 3.32 -1.75 -13.77
CA ALA A 162 3.43 -2.43 -15.06
C ALA A 162 4.00 -1.48 -16.13
N ARG A 163 3.47 -0.26 -16.23
CA ARG A 163 3.95 0.73 -17.20
C ARG A 163 5.37 1.20 -16.92
N TYR A 164 5.77 1.28 -15.66
CA TYR A 164 7.16 1.59 -15.30
C TYR A 164 8.15 0.55 -15.87
N HIS A 165 7.77 -0.72 -15.89
CA HIS A 165 8.58 -1.83 -16.39
C HIS A 165 8.37 -2.13 -17.88
N ASP A 166 7.52 -1.36 -18.57
CA ASP A 166 7.25 -1.55 -19.98
C ASP A 166 8.42 -1.02 -20.83
N PRO A 167 9.11 -1.88 -21.60
CA PRO A 167 10.19 -1.46 -22.49
C PRO A 167 9.67 -0.76 -23.74
N THR A 168 8.35 -0.83 -24.03
CA THR A 168 7.74 -0.29 -25.25
C THR A 168 6.83 0.87 -24.91
N LEU A 169 7.08 2.06 -25.43
CA LEU A 169 6.22 3.21 -25.17
C LEU A 169 4.98 3.26 -26.09
N ALA A 170 5.02 2.56 -27.22
CA ALA A 170 4.00 2.63 -28.25
C ALA A 170 2.76 1.79 -27.97
N THR A 171 2.90 0.72 -27.18
CA THR A 171 1.82 -0.22 -26.85
C THR A 171 1.70 -0.38 -25.34
N PHE A 172 0.50 -0.48 -24.87
CA PHE A 172 0.19 -0.84 -23.49
C PHE A 172 -1.29 -1.25 -23.41
N SER A 173 -1.56 -2.32 -22.69
CA SER A 173 -2.93 -2.83 -22.52
C SER A 173 -3.11 -3.44 -21.13
N ARG A 174 -4.35 -3.69 -20.72
CA ARG A 174 -4.66 -4.42 -19.48
C ARG A 174 -4.00 -5.79 -19.44
N GLN A 175 -4.08 -6.52 -20.56
CA GLN A 175 -3.53 -7.87 -20.69
C GLN A 175 -2.01 -7.85 -20.61
N GLU A 176 -1.39 -6.86 -21.24
CA GLU A 176 0.06 -6.67 -21.19
C GLU A 176 0.54 -6.31 -19.78
N ALA A 177 -0.20 -5.47 -19.06
CA ALA A 177 0.12 -5.09 -17.69
C ALA A 177 0.32 -6.32 -16.77
N ALA A 178 -0.52 -7.34 -16.89
CA ALA A 178 -0.39 -8.57 -16.11
C ALA A 178 0.94 -9.32 -16.35
N THR A 179 1.54 -9.16 -17.51
CA THR A 179 2.85 -9.79 -17.85
C THR A 179 4.04 -8.93 -17.44
N LEU A 180 3.87 -7.60 -17.40
CA LEU A 180 4.91 -6.62 -17.09
C LEU A 180 5.21 -6.50 -15.60
N ILE A 181 4.27 -6.89 -14.72
CA ILE A 181 4.53 -6.90 -13.28
C ILE A 181 5.67 -7.87 -12.96
N PRO A 182 6.71 -7.42 -12.21
CA PRO A 182 7.89 -8.23 -11.92
C PRO A 182 7.57 -9.57 -11.24
N LYS A 183 8.33 -10.60 -11.57
CA LYS A 183 8.24 -11.93 -10.92
C LYS A 183 8.63 -11.88 -9.44
N SER A 184 9.38 -10.87 -9.02
CA SER A 184 9.71 -10.58 -7.62
C SER A 184 8.48 -10.28 -6.75
N ASN A 185 7.34 -9.94 -7.39
CA ASN A 185 6.03 -9.80 -6.72
C ASN A 185 5.00 -10.79 -7.32
N PRO A 186 5.04 -12.07 -6.94
CA PRO A 186 4.15 -13.09 -7.48
C PRO A 186 2.68 -12.86 -7.12
N PHE A 187 2.42 -12.27 -5.96
CA PHE A 187 1.07 -11.94 -5.52
C PHE A 187 0.41 -10.91 -6.43
N LEU A 188 1.03 -9.73 -6.60
CA LEU A 188 0.49 -8.67 -7.45
C LEU A 188 0.36 -9.13 -8.91
N ARG A 189 1.32 -9.95 -9.38
CA ARG A 189 1.28 -10.52 -10.72
C ARG A 189 0.06 -11.42 -10.94
N LYS A 190 -0.24 -12.33 -10.00
CA LYS A 190 -1.42 -13.20 -10.05
C LYS A 190 -2.71 -12.39 -9.92
N LEU A 191 -2.77 -11.46 -8.97
CA LEU A 191 -3.90 -10.55 -8.81
C LEU A 191 -4.20 -9.81 -10.11
N PHE A 192 -3.16 -9.34 -10.83
CA PHE A 192 -3.35 -8.67 -12.10
C PHE A 192 -3.73 -9.60 -13.25
N GLN A 193 -3.34 -10.88 -13.20
CA GLN A 193 -3.85 -11.87 -14.14
C GLN A 193 -5.36 -12.07 -13.98
N ASP A 194 -5.87 -12.03 -12.75
CA ASP A 194 -7.30 -12.14 -12.47
C ASP A 194 -8.05 -10.82 -12.80
N ILE A 195 -7.48 -9.67 -12.41
CA ILE A 195 -8.12 -8.34 -12.57
C ILE A 195 -8.03 -7.82 -14.00
N ALA A 196 -6.87 -7.93 -14.64
CA ALA A 196 -6.63 -7.41 -16.00
C ALA A 196 -7.05 -8.41 -17.09
N GLY A 197 -7.37 -9.64 -16.71
CA GLY A 197 -7.79 -10.71 -17.59
C GLY A 197 -9.27 -10.63 -18.00
N PHE A 198 -9.79 -11.79 -18.42
CA PHE A 198 -11.19 -11.95 -18.82
C PHE A 198 -12.18 -11.92 -17.63
N ASP A 199 -11.68 -12.02 -16.41
CA ASP A 199 -12.48 -12.09 -15.18
C ASP A 199 -12.71 -10.71 -14.52
N LEU A 200 -12.24 -9.61 -15.13
CA LEU A 200 -12.57 -8.26 -14.66
C LEU A 200 -14.06 -8.02 -14.82
N ASP A 201 -14.70 -7.56 -13.75
CA ASP A 201 -16.12 -7.19 -13.77
C ASP A 201 -16.39 -6.16 -14.88
N ASP A 202 -17.35 -6.45 -15.76
CA ASP A 202 -17.66 -5.63 -16.94
C ASP A 202 -17.95 -4.17 -16.59
N ARG A 203 -18.45 -3.92 -15.38
CA ARG A 203 -18.74 -2.57 -14.87
C ARG A 203 -17.47 -1.72 -14.70
N LEU A 204 -16.29 -2.34 -14.61
CA LEU A 204 -14.99 -1.68 -14.37
C LEU A 204 -14.13 -1.58 -15.64
N VAL A 205 -14.39 -2.38 -16.64
CA VAL A 205 -13.55 -2.50 -17.87
C VAL A 205 -13.21 -1.14 -18.47
N TRP A 206 -14.21 -0.31 -18.68
CA TRP A 206 -14.04 0.99 -19.33
C TRP A 206 -13.16 1.97 -18.51
N ILE A 207 -13.23 1.90 -17.16
CA ILE A 207 -12.40 2.78 -16.29
C ILE A 207 -10.94 2.35 -16.34
N VAL A 208 -10.70 1.04 -16.37
CA VAL A 208 -9.34 0.48 -16.46
C VAL A 208 -8.75 0.78 -17.85
N ASP A 209 -9.55 0.71 -18.92
CA ASP A 209 -9.10 1.10 -20.25
C ASP A 209 -8.76 2.60 -20.34
N GLU A 210 -9.44 3.44 -19.57
CA GLU A 210 -9.06 4.85 -19.43
C GLU A 210 -7.73 5.05 -18.69
N LEU A 211 -7.42 4.23 -17.69
CA LEU A 211 -6.08 4.21 -17.08
C LEU A 211 -5.03 3.80 -18.11
N VAL A 212 -5.32 2.81 -18.95
CA VAL A 212 -4.42 2.43 -20.07
C VAL A 212 -4.13 3.64 -20.96
N ASN A 213 -5.15 4.43 -21.33
CA ASN A 213 -4.95 5.62 -22.17
C ASN A 213 -4.07 6.69 -21.50
N ILE A 214 -4.21 6.90 -20.18
CA ILE A 214 -3.34 7.78 -19.42
C ILE A 214 -1.89 7.29 -19.51
N PHE A 215 -1.66 5.99 -19.33
CA PHE A 215 -0.34 5.40 -19.36
C PHE A 215 0.26 5.35 -20.77
N LEU A 216 -0.53 5.16 -21.82
CA LEU A 216 -0.08 5.29 -23.21
C LEU A 216 0.42 6.72 -23.52
N ALA A 217 -0.20 7.73 -22.90
CA ALA A 217 0.23 9.12 -23.03
C ALA A 217 1.42 9.50 -22.13
N THR A 218 2.02 8.53 -21.42
CA THR A 218 3.01 8.79 -20.36
C THR A 218 4.21 7.87 -20.48
N ASP A 219 5.43 8.44 -20.43
CA ASP A 219 6.67 7.72 -20.12
C ASP A 219 6.88 7.75 -18.59
N VAL A 220 6.37 6.73 -17.90
CA VAL A 220 6.43 6.64 -16.44
C VAL A 220 7.87 6.51 -15.95
N ALA A 221 8.73 5.76 -16.67
CA ALA A 221 10.12 5.57 -16.28
C ALA A 221 10.90 6.89 -16.34
N ASP A 222 10.68 7.71 -17.39
CA ASP A 222 11.34 9.02 -17.50
C ASP A 222 10.82 10.02 -16.45
N ILE A 223 9.51 10.05 -16.20
CA ILE A 223 8.92 10.86 -15.14
C ILE A 223 9.54 10.51 -13.79
N MET A 224 9.63 9.23 -13.45
CA MET A 224 10.16 8.80 -12.15
C MET A 224 11.66 9.06 -12.02
N ARG A 225 12.44 8.92 -13.10
CA ARG A 225 13.88 9.22 -13.11
C ARG A 225 14.18 10.69 -12.81
N ASN A 226 13.32 11.58 -13.25
CA ASN A 226 13.50 13.03 -13.12
C ASN A 226 12.77 13.63 -11.93
N PHE A 227 11.83 12.89 -11.34
CA PHE A 227 11.01 13.34 -10.22
C PHE A 227 11.86 13.43 -8.93
N GLY A 228 11.76 14.56 -8.25
CA GLY A 228 12.52 14.82 -7.01
C GLY A 228 13.89 15.47 -7.21
N LYS A 229 14.52 15.41 -8.39
CA LYS A 229 15.81 16.06 -8.64
C LYS A 229 15.75 17.59 -8.47
N SER A 230 14.64 18.21 -8.86
CA SER A 230 14.42 19.66 -8.74
C SER A 230 14.02 20.10 -7.33
N THR A 231 13.45 19.21 -6.52
CA THR A 231 12.90 19.51 -5.19
C THR A 231 13.80 19.07 -4.05
N LYS A 232 14.97 18.47 -4.33
CA LYS A 232 15.88 17.85 -3.34
C LYS A 232 15.19 16.77 -2.49
N GLN A 233 14.11 16.21 -2.97
CA GLN A 233 13.42 15.09 -2.31
C GLN A 233 14.09 13.79 -2.73
N GLU A 234 14.57 13.05 -1.74
CA GLU A 234 15.43 11.88 -1.95
C GLU A 234 14.69 10.64 -2.44
N ASP A 235 13.33 10.62 -2.37
CA ASP A 235 12.53 9.43 -2.70
C ASP A 235 11.35 9.74 -3.65
N PRO A 236 11.54 9.55 -4.96
CA PRO A 236 10.51 9.84 -5.96
C PRO A 236 9.25 8.98 -5.80
N VAL A 237 9.38 7.73 -5.34
CA VAL A 237 8.25 6.81 -5.18
C VAL A 237 7.33 7.27 -4.05
N VAL A 238 7.90 7.62 -2.91
CA VAL A 238 7.15 8.14 -1.76
C VAL A 238 6.45 9.43 -2.12
N HIS A 239 7.14 10.35 -2.78
CA HIS A 239 6.57 11.65 -3.13
C HIS A 239 5.44 11.53 -4.16
N PHE A 240 5.58 10.64 -5.13
CA PHE A 240 4.50 10.33 -6.08
C PHE A 240 3.28 9.75 -5.35
N TYR A 241 3.51 8.81 -4.43
CA TYR A 241 2.45 8.21 -3.62
C TYR A 241 1.72 9.25 -2.77
N GLU A 242 2.44 10.15 -2.10
CA GLU A 242 1.85 11.23 -1.32
C GLU A 242 1.00 12.19 -2.17
N THR A 243 1.51 12.55 -3.37
CA THR A 243 0.78 13.41 -4.32
C THR A 243 -0.52 12.74 -4.76
N PHE A 244 -0.46 11.46 -5.07
CA PHE A 244 -1.66 10.69 -5.40
C PHE A 244 -2.66 10.66 -4.23
N LEU A 245 -2.22 10.33 -3.01
CA LEU A 245 -3.10 10.28 -1.83
C LEU A 245 -3.72 11.63 -1.51
N ALA A 246 -2.97 12.71 -1.67
CA ALA A 246 -3.49 14.06 -1.49
C ALA A 246 -4.61 14.39 -2.49
N ALA A 247 -4.47 13.93 -3.74
CA ALA A 247 -5.50 14.09 -4.77
C ALA A 247 -6.65 13.09 -4.59
N TYR A 248 -6.37 11.85 -4.16
CA TYR A 248 -7.36 10.78 -4.00
C TYR A 248 -8.29 11.04 -2.80
N ASN A 249 -7.74 11.16 -1.59
CA ASN A 249 -8.51 11.41 -0.38
C ASN A 249 -7.65 12.06 0.72
N PRO A 250 -7.66 13.40 0.85
CA PRO A 250 -6.87 14.11 1.86
C PRO A 250 -7.22 13.73 3.29
N ALA A 251 -8.50 13.42 3.57
CA ALA A 251 -8.95 13.04 4.91
C ALA A 251 -8.44 11.63 5.28
N LEU A 252 -8.42 10.72 4.34
CA LEU A 252 -7.94 9.35 4.53
C LEU A 252 -6.43 9.31 4.77
N ARG A 253 -5.66 10.17 4.10
CA ARG A 253 -4.24 10.39 4.36
C ARG A 253 -3.99 10.71 5.83
N LYS A 254 -4.77 11.64 6.39
CA LYS A 254 -4.66 12.06 7.79
C LYS A 254 -5.14 10.98 8.76
N ALA A 255 -6.25 10.31 8.46
CA ALA A 255 -6.87 9.32 9.35
C ALA A 255 -6.07 8.02 9.46
N ARG A 256 -5.37 7.61 8.41
CA ARG A 256 -4.57 6.36 8.38
C ARG A 256 -3.15 6.55 8.90
N GLY A 257 -2.78 7.74 9.37
CA GLY A 257 -1.44 8.00 9.91
C GLY A 257 -0.30 7.73 8.90
N VAL A 258 -0.60 7.84 7.60
CA VAL A 258 0.40 7.68 6.53
C VAL A 258 1.27 8.93 6.52
N TRP A 259 2.21 8.98 7.47
CA TRP A 259 3.17 10.05 7.59
C TRP A 259 4.52 9.60 7.04
N TYR A 260 5.05 10.40 6.16
CA TYR A 260 6.42 10.21 5.68
C TYR A 260 7.40 10.27 6.85
N THR A 261 8.25 9.25 6.97
CA THR A 261 9.34 9.27 7.94
C THR A 261 10.49 10.07 7.34
N PRO A 262 10.94 11.17 7.96
CA PRO A 262 12.07 11.95 7.44
C PRO A 262 13.30 11.07 7.23
N GLN A 263 13.90 11.13 6.04
CA GLN A 263 15.05 10.30 5.66
C GLN A 263 16.21 10.35 6.66
N PRO A 264 16.59 11.51 7.25
CA PRO A 264 17.65 11.56 8.26
C PRO A 264 17.39 10.67 9.46
N VAL A 265 16.12 10.48 9.83
CA VAL A 265 15.73 9.64 10.94
C VAL A 265 15.79 8.17 10.59
N VAL A 266 15.29 7.80 9.41
CA VAL A 266 15.42 6.44 8.89
C VAL A 266 16.91 6.04 8.84
N ASN A 267 17.74 6.93 8.29
CA ASN A 267 19.19 6.73 8.20
C ASN A 267 19.85 6.57 9.59
N PHE A 268 19.38 7.36 10.57
CA PHE A 268 19.87 7.24 11.95
C PHE A 268 19.51 5.89 12.56
N ILE A 269 18.24 5.49 12.47
CA ILE A 269 17.75 4.22 13.04
C ILE A 269 18.49 3.02 12.42
N VAL A 270 18.57 2.98 11.09
CA VAL A 270 19.23 1.85 10.39
C VAL A 270 20.71 1.77 10.73
N ARG A 271 21.42 2.92 10.82
CA ARG A 271 22.82 2.94 11.26
C ARG A 271 22.98 2.52 12.72
N ALA A 272 22.12 3.01 13.60
CA ALA A 272 22.17 2.63 15.02
C ALA A 272 21.98 1.11 15.19
N VAL A 273 21.05 0.50 14.47
CA VAL A 273 20.87 -0.96 14.45
C VAL A 273 22.12 -1.67 13.92
N ASP A 274 22.72 -1.19 12.82
CA ASP A 274 23.96 -1.76 12.27
C ASP A 274 25.11 -1.72 13.28
N ASP A 275 25.24 -0.60 13.99
CA ASP A 275 26.30 -0.43 15.00
C ASP A 275 26.06 -1.30 16.25
N LEU A 276 24.82 -1.40 16.72
CA LEU A 276 24.48 -2.27 17.86
C LEU A 276 24.70 -3.75 17.55
N LEU A 277 24.35 -4.21 16.35
CA LEU A 277 24.66 -5.58 15.94
C LEU A 277 26.16 -5.88 16.01
N LYS A 278 27.01 -4.88 15.72
CA LYS A 278 28.48 -5.03 15.82
C LYS A 278 28.97 -5.00 17.26
N THR A 279 28.48 -4.04 18.06
CA THR A 279 29.04 -3.77 19.41
C THR A 279 28.49 -4.68 20.49
N GLU A 280 27.19 -5.03 20.38
CA GLU A 280 26.49 -5.75 21.46
C GLU A 280 26.23 -7.22 21.13
N PHE A 281 26.14 -7.56 19.84
CA PHE A 281 25.85 -8.94 19.40
C PHE A 281 27.05 -9.65 18.76
N ASN A 282 28.25 -9.02 18.80
CA ASN A 282 29.47 -9.56 18.21
C ASN A 282 29.32 -9.99 16.73
N LEU A 283 28.56 -9.22 15.97
CA LEU A 283 28.34 -9.43 14.53
C LEU A 283 29.10 -8.36 13.71
N PRO A 284 30.38 -8.57 13.36
CA PRO A 284 31.25 -7.51 12.79
C PRO A 284 30.71 -6.88 11.52
N GLN A 285 29.89 -7.61 10.76
CA GLN A 285 29.27 -7.11 9.53
C GLN A 285 27.94 -6.38 9.79
N GLY A 286 27.43 -6.39 11.04
CA GLY A 286 26.18 -5.74 11.42
C GLY A 286 25.02 -6.24 10.57
N LEU A 287 24.26 -5.32 9.96
CA LEU A 287 23.16 -5.67 9.06
C LEU A 287 23.57 -6.48 7.83
N ALA A 288 24.84 -6.48 7.44
CA ALA A 288 25.36 -7.30 6.34
C ALA A 288 25.79 -8.71 6.75
N ASP A 289 25.66 -9.07 8.03
CA ASP A 289 26.05 -10.38 8.54
C ASP A 289 25.33 -11.54 7.85
N THR A 290 26.07 -12.60 7.55
CA THR A 290 25.57 -13.79 6.85
C THR A 290 25.55 -15.04 7.69
N SER A 291 25.89 -14.93 8.99
CA SER A 291 25.86 -16.06 9.91
C SER A 291 24.47 -16.67 10.01
N LYS A 292 24.44 -17.98 10.27
CA LYS A 292 23.21 -18.74 10.35
C LYS A 292 23.04 -19.35 11.74
N THR A 293 21.79 -19.55 12.11
CA THR A 293 21.36 -20.28 13.30
C THR A 293 20.40 -21.40 12.89
N LYS A 294 20.30 -22.42 13.74
CA LYS A 294 19.39 -23.54 13.52
C LYS A 294 18.04 -23.28 14.18
N VAL A 295 16.99 -23.42 13.43
CA VAL A 295 15.62 -23.39 13.96
C VAL A 295 14.96 -24.75 13.79
N LYS A 296 14.16 -25.15 14.78
CA LYS A 296 13.34 -26.36 14.71
C LYS A 296 11.97 -25.97 14.19
N LEU A 297 11.63 -26.51 13.03
CA LEU A 297 10.33 -26.28 12.37
C LEU A 297 9.46 -27.52 12.54
N LYS A 298 8.15 -27.30 12.74
CA LYS A 298 7.12 -28.33 12.81
C LYS A 298 6.29 -28.29 11.53
N VAL A 299 6.38 -29.32 10.73
CA VAL A 299 5.64 -29.43 9.47
C VAL A 299 4.58 -30.52 9.58
N PRO A 300 3.34 -30.28 9.15
CA PRO A 300 2.33 -31.31 9.04
C PRO A 300 2.83 -32.48 8.19
N THR A 301 2.57 -33.71 8.64
CA THR A 301 2.95 -34.91 7.93
C THR A 301 1.86 -35.97 8.04
N HIS A 302 1.64 -36.69 6.97
CA HIS A 302 0.77 -37.87 6.95
C HIS A 302 1.51 -39.17 7.37
N ASP A 303 2.78 -39.07 7.73
CA ASP A 303 3.58 -40.22 8.17
C ASP A 303 3.12 -40.69 9.56
N LYS A 304 2.58 -41.90 9.62
CA LYS A 304 2.03 -42.53 10.84
C LYS A 304 3.04 -42.68 11.98
N ARG A 305 4.35 -42.53 11.71
CA ARG A 305 5.39 -42.54 12.74
C ARG A 305 5.34 -41.33 13.67
N PHE A 306 4.66 -40.25 13.25
CA PHE A 306 4.51 -39.02 14.01
C PHE A 306 3.08 -38.91 14.54
N ALA A 307 2.85 -39.41 15.77
CA ALA A 307 1.51 -39.47 16.38
C ALA A 307 0.77 -38.14 16.46
N ALA A 308 1.52 -37.04 16.55
CA ALA A 308 0.94 -35.68 16.54
C ALA A 308 0.67 -35.12 15.12
N GLY A 309 0.91 -35.92 14.06
CA GLY A 309 0.77 -35.40 12.67
C GLY A 309 1.77 -34.31 12.30
N LEU A 310 2.81 -34.08 13.10
CA LEU A 310 3.82 -33.06 12.91
C LEU A 310 5.21 -33.69 12.92
N ARG A 311 6.01 -33.37 11.89
CA ARG A 311 7.44 -33.73 11.84
C ARG A 311 8.30 -32.54 12.18
N GLU A 312 9.21 -32.68 13.11
CA GLU A 312 10.25 -31.69 13.38
C GLU A 312 11.44 -31.90 12.45
N TYR A 313 11.98 -30.81 11.91
CA TYR A 313 13.26 -30.79 11.22
C TYR A 313 14.04 -29.52 11.56
N GLU A 314 15.36 -29.59 11.50
CA GLU A 314 16.23 -28.43 11.68
C GLU A 314 16.49 -27.78 10.32
N GLN A 315 16.40 -26.45 10.29
CA GLN A 315 16.73 -25.63 9.14
C GLN A 315 17.72 -24.55 9.53
N ASP A 316 18.74 -24.35 8.70
CA ASP A 316 19.65 -23.22 8.83
C ASP A 316 19.00 -21.96 8.26
N VAL A 317 18.83 -20.95 9.12
CA VAL A 317 18.30 -19.63 8.74
C VAL A 317 19.31 -18.54 9.11
N HIS A 318 19.29 -17.40 8.43
CA HIS A 318 20.14 -16.28 8.80
C HIS A 318 19.82 -15.82 10.22
N LYS A 319 20.87 -15.56 11.02
CA LYS A 319 20.74 -15.08 12.40
C LYS A 319 20.10 -13.70 12.43
N VAL A 320 20.57 -12.76 11.59
CA VAL A 320 20.01 -11.41 11.48
C VAL A 320 18.79 -11.43 10.56
N GLN A 321 17.63 -11.83 11.09
CA GLN A 321 16.33 -11.70 10.43
C GLN A 321 15.74 -10.33 10.76
N ILE A 322 15.38 -9.56 9.73
CA ILE A 322 14.87 -8.19 9.83
C ILE A 322 13.38 -8.21 9.50
N LEU A 323 12.59 -7.51 10.30
CA LEU A 323 11.16 -7.32 10.08
C LEU A 323 10.78 -5.85 10.22
N ASP A 324 10.16 -5.30 9.19
CA ASP A 324 9.38 -4.06 9.27
C ASP A 324 7.89 -4.43 9.28
N PRO A 325 7.20 -4.35 10.44
CA PRO A 325 5.83 -4.81 10.56
C PRO A 325 4.77 -3.79 10.09
N ALA A 326 5.20 -2.60 9.67
CA ALA A 326 4.36 -1.55 9.09
C ALA A 326 5.11 -0.89 7.93
N THR A 327 5.41 -1.71 6.93
CA THR A 327 6.38 -1.42 5.86
C THR A 327 6.07 -0.12 5.09
N GLY A 328 4.78 0.25 4.98
CA GLY A 328 4.38 1.40 4.19
C GLY A 328 4.87 1.26 2.75
N THR A 329 5.58 2.27 2.26
CA THR A 329 6.22 2.25 0.94
C THR A 329 7.63 1.64 0.96
N GLY A 330 8.03 0.94 2.02
CA GLY A 330 9.30 0.23 2.10
C GLY A 330 10.52 1.08 2.47
N THR A 331 10.34 2.23 3.12
CA THR A 331 11.43 3.19 3.36
C THR A 331 12.55 2.63 4.24
N PHE A 332 12.22 1.93 5.33
CA PHE A 332 13.22 1.30 6.21
C PHE A 332 13.95 0.16 5.49
N LEU A 333 13.22 -0.72 4.82
CA LEU A 333 13.82 -1.84 4.09
C LEU A 333 14.74 -1.36 2.96
N ALA A 334 14.36 -0.31 2.25
CA ALA A 334 15.18 0.32 1.22
C ALA A 334 16.48 0.90 1.81
N GLU A 335 16.41 1.55 2.96
CA GLU A 335 17.61 2.09 3.62
C GLU A 335 18.55 0.99 4.12
N VAL A 336 18.01 -0.13 4.61
CA VAL A 336 18.82 -1.31 4.93
C VAL A 336 19.58 -1.79 3.70
N VAL A 337 18.92 -1.88 2.53
CA VAL A 337 19.57 -2.26 1.27
C VAL A 337 20.67 -1.28 0.90
N ARG A 338 20.41 0.04 0.97
CA ARG A 338 21.40 1.09 0.65
C ARG A 338 22.61 1.01 1.57
N LEU A 339 22.39 0.89 2.88
CA LEU A 339 23.49 0.77 3.86
C LEU A 339 24.34 -0.47 3.61
N ILE A 340 23.71 -1.61 3.33
CA ILE A 340 24.43 -2.85 3.00
C ILE A 340 25.17 -2.70 1.68
N HIS A 341 24.53 -2.21 0.62
CA HIS A 341 25.15 -2.02 -0.69
C HIS A 341 26.41 -1.14 -0.61
N LYS A 342 26.38 -0.09 0.22
CA LYS A 342 27.54 0.76 0.47
C LYS A 342 28.73 -0.02 1.02
N LYS A 343 28.53 -1.09 1.78
CA LYS A 343 29.60 -1.95 2.29
C LYS A 343 30.24 -2.81 1.17
N PHE A 344 29.56 -2.95 0.02
CA PHE A 344 30.04 -3.66 -1.17
C PHE A 344 30.66 -2.74 -2.22
N GLU A 345 30.92 -1.46 -1.90
CA GLU A 345 31.66 -0.57 -2.79
C GLU A 345 33.02 -1.18 -3.12
N GLY A 346 33.35 -1.28 -4.43
CA GLY A 346 34.53 -1.98 -4.92
C GLY A 346 34.40 -3.51 -5.05
N GLN A 347 33.27 -4.10 -4.67
CA GLN A 347 33.02 -5.55 -4.70
C GLN A 347 31.75 -5.92 -5.49
N GLN A 348 31.39 -5.16 -6.52
CA GLN A 348 30.15 -5.32 -7.28
C GLN A 348 29.97 -6.72 -7.89
N GLY A 349 31.10 -7.42 -8.17
CA GLY A 349 31.06 -8.77 -8.75
C GLY A 349 30.36 -9.82 -7.89
N ILE A 350 30.32 -9.64 -6.57
CA ILE A 350 29.66 -10.57 -5.65
C ILE A 350 28.29 -10.07 -5.17
N TRP A 351 27.90 -8.84 -5.50
CA TRP A 351 26.68 -8.21 -5.00
C TRP A 351 25.41 -8.99 -5.36
N SER A 352 25.24 -9.37 -6.62
CA SER A 352 24.04 -10.11 -7.04
C SER A 352 23.89 -11.45 -6.31
N ASN A 353 25.01 -12.16 -6.08
CA ASN A 353 24.99 -13.39 -5.32
C ASN A 353 24.64 -13.13 -3.84
N TYR A 354 25.23 -12.09 -3.24
CA TYR A 354 24.90 -11.71 -1.85
C TYR A 354 23.42 -11.36 -1.70
N VAL A 355 22.84 -10.56 -2.61
CA VAL A 355 21.42 -10.22 -2.58
C VAL A 355 20.55 -11.47 -2.61
N SER A 356 20.81 -12.37 -3.56
CA SER A 356 20.01 -13.59 -3.72
C SER A 356 20.17 -14.55 -2.52
N GLN A 357 21.39 -14.76 -2.04
CA GLN A 357 21.65 -15.79 -1.03
C GLN A 357 21.47 -15.30 0.41
N HIS A 358 21.68 -14.00 0.65
CA HIS A 358 21.79 -13.48 2.02
C HIS A 358 20.86 -12.30 2.31
N LEU A 359 20.53 -11.43 1.37
CA LEU A 359 19.72 -10.25 1.66
C LEU A 359 18.23 -10.56 1.56
N LEU A 360 17.75 -11.00 0.39
CA LEU A 360 16.32 -11.26 0.18
C LEU A 360 15.72 -12.32 1.12
N PRO A 361 16.43 -13.39 1.52
CA PRO A 361 15.86 -14.41 2.41
C PRO A 361 15.58 -13.92 3.84
N ARG A 362 16.14 -12.77 4.27
CA ARG A 362 16.07 -12.30 5.65
C ARG A 362 15.50 -10.90 5.82
N LEU A 363 15.13 -10.23 4.73
CA LEU A 363 14.54 -8.90 4.75
C LEU A 363 13.02 -9.03 4.60
N ASN A 364 12.30 -8.96 5.73
CA ASN A 364 10.87 -9.19 5.78
C ASN A 364 10.10 -7.90 6.03
N GLY A 365 8.94 -7.76 5.39
CA GLY A 365 8.03 -6.65 5.59
C GLY A 365 6.58 -7.13 5.67
N PHE A 366 5.77 -6.47 6.50
CA PHE A 366 4.33 -6.67 6.55
C PHE A 366 3.63 -5.36 6.23
N GLU A 367 2.64 -5.43 5.37
CA GLU A 367 1.81 -4.29 4.99
C GLU A 367 0.35 -4.70 4.85
N LEU A 368 -0.53 -3.89 5.39
CA LEU A 368 -1.98 -4.15 5.35
C LEU A 368 -2.64 -3.53 4.13
N LEU A 369 -2.10 -2.41 3.64
CA LEU A 369 -2.71 -1.63 2.55
C LEU A 369 -2.10 -2.02 1.21
N MET A 370 -2.95 -2.49 0.30
CA MET A 370 -2.55 -2.95 -1.03
C MET A 370 -1.76 -1.91 -1.84
N ALA A 371 -2.15 -0.64 -1.77
CA ALA A 371 -1.45 0.42 -2.48
C ALA A 371 -0.02 0.62 -1.95
N SER A 372 0.14 0.68 -0.63
CA SER A 372 1.46 0.77 0.01
C SER A 372 2.30 -0.47 -0.27
N TYR A 373 1.71 -1.66 -0.21
CA TYR A 373 2.33 -2.93 -0.56
C TYR A 373 2.88 -2.91 -2.00
N ALA A 374 2.06 -2.50 -2.98
CA ALA A 374 2.47 -2.41 -4.37
C ALA A 374 3.64 -1.41 -4.57
N MET A 375 3.56 -0.26 -3.88
CA MET A 375 4.61 0.75 -3.93
C MET A 375 5.90 0.31 -3.24
N ALA A 376 5.82 -0.44 -2.14
CA ALA A 376 7.00 -1.01 -1.50
C ALA A 376 7.74 -1.99 -2.41
N HIS A 377 7.00 -2.86 -3.09
CA HIS A 377 7.57 -3.77 -4.07
C HIS A 377 8.23 -3.03 -5.24
N LEU A 378 7.55 -2.04 -5.81
CA LEU A 378 8.11 -1.21 -6.90
C LEU A 378 9.39 -0.52 -6.45
N LYS A 379 9.38 0.13 -5.28
CA LYS A 379 10.56 0.81 -4.73
C LYS A 379 11.74 -0.12 -4.51
N MET A 380 11.48 -1.30 -3.95
CA MET A 380 12.53 -2.30 -3.75
C MET A 380 13.09 -2.82 -5.06
N ASP A 381 12.26 -3.06 -6.05
CA ASP A 381 12.68 -3.52 -7.38
C ASP A 381 13.52 -2.45 -8.10
N MET A 382 13.07 -1.19 -8.09
CA MET A 382 13.84 -0.05 -8.60
C MET A 382 15.21 0.05 -7.92
N LEU A 383 15.24 0.03 -6.59
CA LEU A 383 16.48 0.13 -5.81
C LEU A 383 17.44 -1.02 -6.11
N LEU A 384 16.95 -2.25 -6.15
CA LEU A 384 17.77 -3.41 -6.49
C LEU A 384 18.36 -3.28 -7.91
N THR A 385 17.57 -2.80 -8.87
CA THR A 385 18.03 -2.52 -10.23
C THR A 385 19.09 -1.42 -10.25
N GLU A 386 18.89 -0.32 -9.53
CA GLU A 386 19.84 0.79 -9.41
C GLU A 386 21.18 0.36 -8.78
N THR A 387 21.15 -0.59 -7.83
CA THR A 387 22.37 -1.16 -7.22
C THR A 387 23.12 -2.14 -8.14
N GLY A 388 22.60 -2.40 -9.34
CA GLY A 388 23.19 -3.34 -10.31
C GLY A 388 22.89 -4.80 -10.00
N TYR A 389 21.91 -5.10 -9.14
CA TYR A 389 21.45 -6.47 -8.90
C TYR A 389 20.87 -7.10 -10.17
N LYS A 390 21.36 -8.28 -10.49
CA LYS A 390 20.85 -9.11 -11.59
C LYS A 390 20.25 -10.38 -11.00
N ALA A 391 18.93 -10.51 -11.09
CA ALA A 391 18.23 -11.69 -10.59
C ALA A 391 18.69 -12.93 -11.37
N THR A 392 19.19 -13.93 -10.65
CA THR A 392 19.59 -15.24 -11.20
C THR A 392 18.51 -16.29 -11.02
N THR A 393 17.53 -16.01 -10.15
CA THR A 393 16.39 -16.87 -9.82
C THR A 393 15.12 -16.03 -9.67
N ASP A 394 13.96 -16.66 -9.82
CA ASP A 394 12.65 -16.02 -9.60
C ASP A 394 12.35 -15.85 -8.10
N GLN A 395 13.30 -15.26 -7.35
CA GLN A 395 13.15 -15.06 -5.91
C GLN A 395 12.28 -13.83 -5.61
N ARG A 396 11.30 -14.01 -4.73
CA ARG A 396 10.42 -12.91 -4.32
C ARG A 396 11.08 -11.97 -3.33
N ILE A 397 10.69 -10.70 -3.37
CA ILE A 397 10.89 -9.75 -2.27
C ILE A 397 9.92 -10.14 -1.14
N ARG A 398 10.43 -10.31 0.09
CA ARG A 398 9.66 -10.83 1.22
C ARG A 398 8.86 -9.74 1.94
N ILE A 399 8.14 -8.94 1.19
CA ILE A 399 7.09 -8.06 1.69
C ILE A 399 5.77 -8.78 1.49
N PHE A 400 4.95 -8.88 2.54
CA PHE A 400 3.73 -9.67 2.56
C PHE A 400 2.53 -8.79 2.88
N LEU A 401 1.43 -9.04 2.18
CA LEU A 401 0.16 -8.41 2.48
C LEU A 401 -0.48 -9.15 3.66
N THR A 402 -0.48 -8.52 4.83
CA THR A 402 -1.01 -9.14 6.06
C THR A 402 -1.26 -8.11 7.14
N ASN A 403 -2.19 -8.40 8.07
CA ASN A 403 -2.31 -7.65 9.30
C ASN A 403 -1.25 -8.15 10.31
N SER A 404 -0.29 -7.29 10.66
CA SER A 404 0.76 -7.62 11.62
C SER A 404 0.22 -7.95 13.01
N LEU A 405 -0.87 -7.31 13.43
CA LEU A 405 -1.45 -7.44 14.76
C LEU A 405 -2.42 -8.63 14.89
N GLU A 406 -2.41 -9.54 13.93
CA GLU A 406 -3.10 -10.82 14.00
C GLU A 406 -2.12 -11.97 14.19
N GLU A 407 -2.56 -12.98 14.95
CA GLU A 407 -1.80 -14.22 15.14
C GLU A 407 -1.62 -14.96 13.82
N ALA A 408 -0.57 -15.76 13.72
CA ALA A 408 -0.41 -16.68 12.60
C ALA A 408 -1.54 -17.73 12.60
N HIS A 409 -2.25 -17.82 11.49
CA HIS A 409 -3.28 -18.84 11.29
C HIS A 409 -2.69 -20.12 10.72
N PRO A 410 -3.35 -21.28 10.91
CA PRO A 410 -3.03 -22.49 10.17
C PRO A 410 -3.12 -22.24 8.66
N ASP A 411 -2.30 -22.97 7.90
CA ASP A 411 -2.29 -22.86 6.44
C ASP A 411 -3.69 -23.10 5.88
N THR A 412 -4.18 -22.15 5.09
CA THR A 412 -5.49 -22.24 4.45
C THR A 412 -5.34 -22.62 3.00
N SER A 413 -6.17 -23.52 2.50
CA SER A 413 -6.29 -23.84 1.08
C SER A 413 -7.71 -23.52 0.63
N THR A 414 -7.87 -22.52 -0.23
CA THR A 414 -9.15 -22.23 -0.88
C THR A 414 -8.97 -22.28 -2.39
N LEU A 415 -9.90 -22.96 -3.07
CA LEU A 415 -9.86 -23.16 -4.52
C LEU A 415 -10.03 -21.84 -5.32
N PHE A 416 -10.70 -20.84 -4.75
CA PHE A 416 -11.07 -19.60 -5.46
C PHE A 416 -10.11 -18.44 -5.29
N SER A 417 -9.13 -18.52 -4.37
CA SER A 417 -8.16 -17.44 -4.12
C SER A 417 -6.83 -18.01 -3.64
N SER A 418 -6.30 -18.98 -4.38
CA SER A 418 -5.04 -19.66 -4.04
C SER A 418 -3.88 -18.67 -3.83
N TRP A 419 -3.85 -17.60 -4.61
CA TRP A 419 -2.83 -16.55 -4.52
C TRP A 419 -2.88 -15.75 -3.20
N LEU A 420 -4.10 -15.51 -2.67
CA LEU A 420 -4.30 -14.84 -1.39
C LEU A 420 -3.92 -15.76 -0.23
N SER A 421 -4.27 -17.06 -0.35
CA SER A 421 -3.84 -18.09 0.59
C SER A 421 -2.32 -18.25 0.60
N ASP A 422 -1.67 -18.27 -0.57
CA ASP A 422 -0.22 -18.36 -0.68
C ASP A 422 0.48 -17.18 0.02
N GLU A 423 -0.05 -15.96 -0.15
CA GLU A 423 0.47 -14.75 0.48
C GLU A 423 0.32 -14.81 2.00
N ALA A 424 -0.88 -15.14 2.48
CA ALA A 424 -1.19 -15.29 3.90
C ALA A 424 -0.34 -16.39 4.55
N ASN A 425 -0.20 -17.54 3.92
CA ASN A 425 0.59 -18.67 4.42
C ASN A 425 2.09 -18.31 4.54
N GLN A 426 2.63 -17.58 3.56
CA GLN A 426 4.02 -17.13 3.62
C GLN A 426 4.23 -16.06 4.72
N ALA A 427 3.28 -15.14 4.93
CA ALA A 427 3.30 -14.21 6.05
C ALA A 427 3.23 -14.97 7.39
N ASN A 428 2.34 -15.98 7.48
CA ASN A 428 2.21 -16.83 8.67
C ASN A 428 3.50 -17.60 8.99
N ASN A 429 4.23 -18.07 7.97
CA ASN A 429 5.53 -18.71 8.17
C ASN A 429 6.54 -17.74 8.83
N VAL A 430 6.53 -16.45 8.43
CA VAL A 430 7.38 -15.45 9.10
C VAL A 430 6.93 -15.25 10.55
N LYS A 431 5.64 -15.09 10.80
CA LYS A 431 5.09 -14.90 12.15
C LYS A 431 5.36 -16.08 13.08
N ARG A 432 5.24 -17.30 12.55
CA ARG A 432 5.34 -18.54 13.34
C ARG A 432 6.78 -19.03 13.50
N ASP A 433 7.55 -19.03 12.41
CA ASP A 433 8.75 -19.87 12.29
C ASP A 433 10.05 -19.06 12.16
N THR A 434 9.98 -17.76 11.79
CA THR A 434 11.19 -16.97 11.59
C THR A 434 11.70 -16.43 12.94
N PRO A 435 13.00 -16.65 13.28
CA PRO A 435 13.63 -16.08 14.46
C PRO A 435 13.96 -14.61 14.22
N VAL A 436 12.97 -13.73 14.37
CA VAL A 436 13.13 -12.30 14.10
C VAL A 436 14.05 -11.68 15.16
N MET A 437 15.21 -11.22 14.74
CA MET A 437 16.21 -10.60 15.60
C MET A 437 16.13 -9.06 15.57
N VAL A 438 15.70 -8.48 14.46
CA VAL A 438 15.61 -7.02 14.31
C VAL A 438 14.20 -6.64 13.88
N VAL A 439 13.52 -5.85 14.70
CA VAL A 439 12.23 -5.25 14.34
C VAL A 439 12.42 -3.74 14.25
N MET A 440 12.20 -3.14 13.08
CA MET A 440 12.35 -1.71 12.87
C MET A 440 11.23 -1.15 12.00
N GLY A 441 10.88 0.13 12.18
CA GLY A 441 9.84 0.75 11.37
C GLY A 441 9.24 2.02 11.99
N ASN A 442 8.19 2.51 11.33
CA ASN A 442 7.33 3.59 11.81
C ASN A 442 5.88 3.08 11.89
N PRO A 443 5.48 2.43 12.99
CA PRO A 443 4.13 1.90 13.13
C PRO A 443 3.08 3.02 13.16
N PRO A 444 1.84 2.77 12.68
CA PRO A 444 0.78 3.75 12.66
C PRO A 444 0.33 4.17 14.07
N TYR A 445 -0.26 5.36 14.17
CA TYR A 445 -0.84 5.92 15.39
C TYR A 445 -2.36 5.98 15.24
N SER A 446 -3.09 5.31 16.12
CA SER A 446 -4.55 5.37 16.14
C SER A 446 -5.08 5.06 17.54
N VAL A 447 -5.44 6.10 18.28
CA VAL A 447 -6.05 5.96 19.63
C VAL A 447 -7.37 5.17 19.58
N SER A 448 -8.10 5.26 18.48
CA SER A 448 -9.32 4.49 18.21
C SER A 448 -9.03 3.29 17.31
N SER A 449 -8.04 2.48 17.70
CA SER A 449 -7.60 1.31 16.94
C SER A 449 -8.75 0.39 16.54
N SER A 450 -8.80 0.02 15.27
CA SER A 450 -9.65 -1.07 14.74
C SER A 450 -9.03 -2.45 14.93
N ASN A 451 -7.72 -2.53 15.23
CA ASN A 451 -6.99 -3.78 15.47
C ASN A 451 -7.37 -4.37 16.83
N LYS A 452 -8.37 -5.25 16.86
CA LYS A 452 -8.93 -5.86 18.07
C LYS A 452 -8.88 -7.39 18.05
N SER A 453 -7.87 -7.96 17.38
CA SER A 453 -7.69 -9.41 17.42
C SER A 453 -7.49 -9.89 18.86
N LEU A 454 -8.04 -11.05 19.20
CA LEU A 454 -7.89 -11.62 20.55
C LEU A 454 -6.43 -11.80 20.94
N TRP A 455 -5.57 -12.10 19.98
CA TRP A 455 -4.16 -12.29 20.20
C TRP A 455 -3.46 -11.00 20.66
N ILE A 456 -3.63 -9.88 19.93
CA ILE A 456 -2.98 -8.63 20.31
C ILE A 456 -3.58 -8.02 21.58
N GLU A 457 -4.89 -8.17 21.81
CA GLU A 457 -5.51 -7.75 23.06
C GLU A 457 -4.99 -8.55 24.26
N LYS A 458 -4.76 -9.87 24.10
CA LYS A 458 -4.13 -10.70 25.11
C LYS A 458 -2.69 -10.27 25.38
N LEU A 459 -1.90 -9.98 24.36
CA LEU A 459 -0.54 -9.48 24.53
C LEU A 459 -0.48 -8.13 25.24
N THR A 460 -1.35 -7.20 24.86
CA THR A 460 -1.40 -5.85 25.46
C THR A 460 -2.03 -5.83 26.86
N ALA A 461 -2.67 -6.91 27.28
CA ALA A 461 -3.18 -7.05 28.65
C ALA A 461 -2.08 -6.90 29.72
N ASP A 462 -0.85 -7.30 29.39
CA ASP A 462 0.31 -7.13 30.28
C ASP A 462 0.55 -5.64 30.61
N TYR A 463 0.37 -4.74 29.64
CA TYR A 463 0.52 -3.30 29.81
C TYR A 463 -0.63 -2.65 30.57
N LYS A 464 -1.77 -3.36 30.72
CA LYS A 464 -2.98 -2.91 31.40
C LYS A 464 -3.14 -3.55 32.79
N LYS A 465 -2.23 -4.42 33.21
CA LYS A 465 -2.30 -5.17 34.44
C LYS A 465 -2.28 -4.22 35.66
N ASP A 466 -3.13 -4.48 36.64
CA ASP A 466 -3.22 -3.73 37.91
C ASP A 466 -3.50 -2.23 37.75
N MET A 467 -4.13 -1.84 36.63
CA MET A 467 -4.54 -0.47 36.35
C MET A 467 -5.86 -0.16 37.05
N LYS A 468 -5.93 0.99 37.76
CA LYS A 468 -7.14 1.48 38.47
C LYS A 468 -7.70 2.75 37.84
N GLU A 469 -7.06 3.29 36.84
CA GLU A 469 -7.45 4.50 36.15
C GLU A 469 -8.75 4.28 35.34
N ARG A 470 -9.65 5.27 35.38
CA ARG A 470 -10.94 5.21 34.67
C ARG A 470 -10.80 5.21 33.14
N ASN A 471 -9.78 5.89 32.62
CA ASN A 471 -9.54 5.99 31.19
C ASN A 471 -8.16 5.42 30.83
N ILE A 472 -8.13 4.17 30.39
CA ILE A 472 -6.94 3.48 29.89
C ILE A 472 -6.99 3.27 28.37
N GLN A 473 -7.95 3.89 27.67
CA GLN A 473 -8.12 3.76 26.22
C GLN A 473 -6.84 4.10 25.43
N PRO A 474 -6.03 5.11 25.81
CA PRO A 474 -4.77 5.38 25.10
C PRO A 474 -3.78 4.22 25.08
N LEU A 475 -3.86 3.26 26.02
CA LEU A 475 -3.06 2.03 25.99
C LEU A 475 -3.49 1.05 24.87
N SER A 476 -4.55 1.35 24.16
CA SER A 476 -5.02 0.59 23.00
C SER A 476 -4.64 1.25 21.68
N ASP A 477 -3.83 2.31 21.70
CA ASP A 477 -3.30 2.95 20.49
C ASP A 477 -2.44 1.95 19.69
N ASP A 478 -2.51 2.03 18.37
CA ASP A 478 -1.82 1.08 17.49
C ASP A 478 -0.31 1.04 17.73
N TYR A 479 0.35 2.19 17.95
CA TYR A 479 1.80 2.18 18.19
C TYR A 479 2.19 1.36 19.44
N ILE A 480 1.35 1.36 20.47
CA ILE A 480 1.57 0.56 21.68
C ILE A 480 1.43 -0.94 21.36
N LYS A 481 0.42 -1.29 20.55
CA LYS A 481 0.24 -2.66 20.06
C LYS A 481 1.44 -3.13 19.24
N PHE A 482 1.97 -2.26 18.37
CA PHE A 482 3.17 -2.57 17.58
C PHE A 482 4.44 -2.70 18.44
N ILE A 483 4.61 -1.90 19.50
CA ILE A 483 5.71 -2.08 20.46
C ILE A 483 5.57 -3.44 21.16
N ARG A 484 4.36 -3.81 21.59
CA ARG A 484 4.15 -5.12 22.24
C ARG A 484 4.31 -6.30 21.28
N PHE A 485 3.92 -6.12 20.03
CA PHE A 485 4.17 -7.07 18.94
C PHE A 485 5.67 -7.31 18.76
N ALA A 486 6.46 -6.26 18.61
CA ALA A 486 7.90 -6.36 18.43
C ALA A 486 8.57 -7.00 19.66
N GLN A 487 8.19 -6.60 20.86
CA GLN A 487 8.66 -7.23 22.10
C GLN A 487 8.39 -8.75 22.10
N TYR A 488 7.18 -9.17 21.70
CA TYR A 488 6.82 -10.59 21.61
C TYR A 488 7.77 -11.38 20.69
N PHE A 489 8.11 -10.84 19.51
CA PHE A 489 9.03 -11.52 18.60
C PHE A 489 10.45 -11.61 19.15
N ILE A 490 10.92 -10.55 19.79
CA ILE A 490 12.25 -10.52 20.40
C ILE A 490 12.33 -11.45 21.61
N ASP A 491 11.31 -11.43 22.47
CA ASP A 491 11.22 -12.36 23.63
C ASP A 491 11.19 -13.83 23.14
N LYS A 492 10.45 -14.09 22.06
CA LYS A 492 10.38 -15.43 21.44
C LYS A 492 11.71 -15.87 20.84
N ASN A 493 12.47 -14.95 20.26
CA ASN A 493 13.79 -15.23 19.70
C ASN A 493 14.90 -15.36 20.77
N GLY A 494 14.68 -14.76 21.96
CA GLY A 494 15.62 -14.74 23.06
C GLY A 494 16.63 -13.60 23.04
N GLU A 495 16.93 -13.03 21.89
CA GLU A 495 17.80 -11.87 21.70
C GLU A 495 17.32 -11.01 20.53
N GLY A 496 17.59 -9.69 20.54
CA GLY A 496 17.27 -8.84 19.40
C GLY A 496 17.17 -7.35 19.67
N ILE A 497 16.79 -6.61 18.63
CA ILE A 497 16.69 -5.15 18.60
C ILE A 497 15.30 -4.73 18.19
N LEU A 498 14.66 -3.87 18.99
CA LEU A 498 13.46 -3.11 18.63
C LEU A 498 13.86 -1.66 18.37
N ALA A 499 13.65 -1.17 17.14
CA ALA A 499 14.05 0.16 16.72
C ALA A 499 12.91 0.88 15.99
N TYR A 500 12.10 1.64 16.72
CA TYR A 500 10.93 2.32 16.19
C TYR A 500 11.01 3.83 16.29
N ILE A 501 10.37 4.45 15.34
CA ILE A 501 9.84 5.79 15.52
C ILE A 501 8.44 5.67 16.14
N SER A 502 8.15 6.39 17.21
CA SER A 502 6.85 6.27 17.89
C SER A 502 6.42 7.56 18.59
N ASN A 503 5.17 7.61 19.02
CA ASN A 503 4.66 8.67 19.87
C ASN A 503 5.34 8.62 21.26
N ASN A 504 5.64 9.80 21.87
CA ASN A 504 6.34 9.91 23.14
C ASN A 504 5.46 9.74 24.39
N SER A 505 4.15 9.68 24.25
CA SER A 505 3.22 9.67 25.37
C SER A 505 3.47 8.55 26.38
N PHE A 506 4.14 7.46 25.96
CA PHE A 506 4.46 6.35 26.86
C PHE A 506 5.64 6.64 27.80
N ILE A 507 6.47 7.66 27.53
CA ILE A 507 7.67 7.96 28.31
C ILE A 507 7.31 8.53 29.67
N ASP A 508 6.41 9.50 29.74
CA ASP A 508 6.03 10.22 30.95
C ASP A 508 4.55 10.04 31.35
N GLY A 509 3.72 9.53 30.43
CA GLY A 509 2.29 9.33 30.67
C GLY A 509 2.01 8.39 31.87
N ILE A 510 1.18 8.85 32.83
CA ILE A 510 0.87 8.11 34.06
C ILE A 510 0.28 6.73 33.76
N ILE A 511 -0.61 6.64 32.78
CA ILE A 511 -1.27 5.37 32.41
C ILE A 511 -0.31 4.38 31.74
N HIS A 512 0.86 4.81 31.26
CA HIS A 512 1.84 3.96 30.59
C HIS A 512 2.87 3.31 31.56
N ARG A 513 2.72 3.49 32.88
CA ARG A 513 3.69 2.98 33.86
C ARG A 513 3.90 1.46 33.80
N GLN A 514 2.83 0.68 33.56
CA GLN A 514 2.97 -0.78 33.43
C GLN A 514 3.67 -1.16 32.11
N MET A 515 3.39 -0.45 31.02
CA MET A 515 4.11 -0.62 29.79
C MET A 515 5.61 -0.36 29.97
N ARG A 516 5.99 0.79 30.60
CA ARG A 516 7.40 1.09 30.91
C ARG A 516 8.05 0.03 31.78
N LYS A 517 7.38 -0.40 32.85
CA LYS A 517 7.86 -1.49 33.71
C LYS A 517 8.14 -2.74 32.88
N HIS A 518 7.19 -3.17 32.07
CA HIS A 518 7.30 -4.37 31.25
C HIS A 518 8.43 -4.27 30.22
N LEU A 519 8.63 -3.09 29.62
CA LEU A 519 9.75 -2.84 28.73
C LEU A 519 11.10 -2.93 29.47
N LEU A 520 11.21 -2.35 30.66
CA LEU A 520 12.45 -2.39 31.47
C LEU A 520 12.75 -3.79 32.04
N GLU A 521 11.73 -4.61 32.26
CA GLU A 521 11.91 -6.01 32.69
C GLU A 521 12.34 -6.93 31.54
N SER A 522 11.87 -6.62 30.35
CA SER A 522 12.20 -7.41 29.17
C SER A 522 13.52 -6.99 28.51
N PHE A 523 13.95 -5.72 28.57
CA PHE A 523 15.01 -5.15 27.76
C PHE A 523 16.22 -4.70 28.60
N ASP A 524 17.42 -5.15 28.30
CA ASP A 524 18.64 -4.83 29.09
C ASP A 524 19.08 -3.38 28.89
N LYS A 525 18.92 -2.83 27.69
CA LYS A 525 19.25 -1.45 27.36
C LYS A 525 18.12 -0.77 26.62
N VAL A 526 17.73 0.41 27.04
CA VAL A 526 16.71 1.24 26.39
C VAL A 526 17.32 2.58 26.05
N TYR A 527 17.32 2.93 24.77
CA TYR A 527 17.79 4.22 24.28
C TYR A 527 16.59 5.03 23.80
N ILE A 528 16.50 6.28 24.21
CA ILE A 528 15.44 7.20 23.81
C ILE A 528 16.09 8.45 23.24
N LEU A 529 15.78 8.76 21.99
CA LEU A 529 16.11 10.03 21.34
C LEU A 529 14.84 10.85 21.20
N ASP A 530 14.70 11.89 22.03
CA ASP A 530 13.57 12.82 21.92
C ASP A 530 13.89 13.91 20.90
N LEU A 531 13.08 14.02 19.84
CA LEU A 531 13.21 15.04 18.83
C LEU A 531 12.40 16.31 19.16
N ASN A 532 11.86 16.41 20.38
CA ASN A 532 11.16 17.56 20.92
C ASN A 532 9.94 18.02 20.09
N GLY A 533 9.29 17.11 19.38
CA GLY A 533 8.04 17.39 18.70
C GLY A 533 6.81 17.22 19.62
N ASN A 534 5.72 17.93 19.37
CA ASN A 534 4.44 17.71 20.06
C ASN A 534 3.28 17.89 19.07
N ALA A 535 2.64 16.80 18.69
CA ALA A 535 1.50 16.79 17.78
C ALA A 535 0.28 17.59 18.29
N ARG A 536 0.23 17.96 19.57
CA ARG A 536 -0.86 18.77 20.18
C ARG A 536 -0.56 20.26 20.27
N GLY A 537 0.66 20.68 20.00
CA GLY A 537 1.06 22.11 19.99
C GLY A 537 1.08 22.65 18.57
N HIS A 538 0.33 23.71 18.29
CA HIS A 538 0.19 24.41 17.00
C HIS A 538 1.51 25.00 16.45
N ARG A 539 2.58 24.23 16.32
CA ARG A 539 3.78 24.64 15.57
C ARG A 539 4.48 23.41 15.01
N PHE A 540 4.46 23.31 13.67
CA PHE A 540 5.13 22.35 12.80
C PHE A 540 4.58 20.92 12.80
N ASP A 541 4.32 20.42 11.59
CA ASP A 541 4.06 19.02 11.20
C ASP A 541 5.31 18.14 11.46
N SER A 542 5.71 17.99 12.71
CA SER A 542 6.77 17.05 13.06
C SER A 542 6.27 16.12 14.14
N ASP A 543 5.91 14.94 13.70
CA ASP A 543 5.72 13.80 14.60
C ASP A 543 7.01 13.53 15.37
N ILE A 544 6.81 13.15 16.61
CA ILE A 544 7.88 12.99 17.57
C ILE A 544 8.51 11.64 17.40
N LEU A 545 9.81 11.65 17.34
CA LEU A 545 10.61 10.45 17.23
C LEU A 545 11.16 10.00 18.57
N HIS A 546 10.90 8.75 18.90
CA HIS A 546 11.62 8.04 19.95
C HIS A 546 12.20 6.76 19.40
N LEU A 547 13.46 6.56 19.66
CA LEU A 547 14.17 5.34 19.36
C LEU A 547 14.24 4.49 20.62
N ILE A 548 13.62 3.30 20.60
CA ILE A 548 13.81 2.29 21.61
C ILE A 548 14.66 1.20 20.99
N ILE A 549 15.85 1.02 21.53
CA ILE A 549 16.77 -0.03 21.09
C ILE A 549 17.01 -0.95 22.26
N ARG A 550 16.82 -2.23 22.04
CA ARG A 550 17.07 -3.26 23.04
C ARG A 550 18.15 -4.23 22.63
N ILE A 551 18.83 -4.70 23.65
CA ILE A 551 19.77 -5.82 23.60
C ILE A 551 19.37 -6.78 24.72
N LEU A 552 19.21 -8.06 24.40
CA LEU A 552 19.29 -9.16 25.35
C LEU A 552 20.66 -9.84 25.19
N GLU A 553 21.37 -10.08 26.30
CA GLU A 553 22.47 -11.03 26.33
C GLU A 553 21.95 -12.48 26.34
#